data_1f0727d1a8de15aa07e14ac17697f4ed
#
_entry.id   1f0727d1a8de15aa07e14ac17697f4ed
#
_cell.length_a   1.000
_cell.length_b   1.000
_cell.length_c   1.000
_cell.angle_alpha   90.00
_cell.angle_beta   90.00
_cell.angle_gamma   90.00
#
_symmetry.space_group_name_H-M   'P 1'
#
loop_
_entity.id
_entity.type
_entity.pdbx_description
1 polymer ?
#
loop_
_entity_poly.entity_id
_entity_poly.type
_entity_poly.pdbx_seq_one_letter_code
_entity_poly.pdbx_strand_id
1 'polypeptide(L)'
;MEENEDVILIDVRTPEEFAAGHIEGAILLPLASISAQASTVIPDKKAIYIIYCRSGNRSAQAVDLLAEMGYEILYDMGGIIDWPYGTVTD
;
A
#
# COMPACT_ATOMS: atom_id res chain seq x y z
N MET A 1 15.33 -0.72 1.44
CA MET A 1 14.45 -1.03 0.31
C MET A 1 15.15 -0.91 -1.03
N GLU A 2 16.16 -0.10 -1.11
CA GLU A 2 16.82 0.11 -2.41
C GLU A 2 17.46 -1.16 -2.94
N GLU A 3 17.77 -2.11 -2.09
CA GLU A 3 18.36 -3.35 -2.55
C GLU A 3 17.34 -4.35 -3.03
N ASN A 4 16.07 -4.08 -2.79
CA ASN A 4 14.97 -4.94 -3.22
C ASN A 4 14.05 -4.15 -4.10
N GLU A 5 14.44 -3.99 -5.34
CA GLU A 5 13.65 -3.18 -6.26
C GLU A 5 12.27 -3.76 -6.46
N ASP A 6 12.09 -5.03 -6.16
CA ASP A 6 10.80 -5.67 -6.34
C ASP A 6 9.84 -5.44 -5.17
N VAL A 7 10.28 -4.76 -4.11
CA VAL A 7 9.42 -4.47 -2.98
C VAL A 7 8.75 -3.13 -3.21
N ILE A 8 7.42 -3.13 -3.21
CA ILE A 8 6.62 -1.94 -3.49
C ILE A 8 5.73 -1.65 -2.31
N LEU A 9 5.75 -0.40 -1.86
CA LEU A 9 4.99 0.04 -0.70
C LEU A 9 3.69 0.69 -1.16
N ILE A 10 2.56 0.23 -0.63
CA ILE A 10 1.24 0.67 -1.06
C ILE A 10 0.49 1.31 0.10
N ASP A 11 0.03 2.54 -0.12
CA ASP A 11 -0.79 3.28 0.84
C ASP A 11 -2.25 3.17 0.40
N VAL A 12 -3.07 2.52 1.23
CA VAL A 12 -4.48 2.30 0.87
C VAL A 12 -5.42 3.28 1.57
N ARG A 13 -4.89 4.39 2.03
CA ARG A 13 -5.68 5.46 2.65
C ARG A 13 -6.30 6.33 1.55
N THR A 14 -7.00 7.38 1.97
CA THR A 14 -7.59 8.31 1.02
C THR A 14 -6.52 9.24 0.44
N PRO A 15 -6.81 9.89 -0.72
CA PRO A 15 -5.87 10.86 -1.27
C PRO A 15 -5.57 12.01 -0.31
N GLU A 16 -6.55 12.44 0.47
CA GLU A 16 -6.34 13.51 1.45
C GLU A 16 -5.35 13.08 2.53
N GLU A 17 -5.49 11.85 3.00
CA GLU A 17 -4.56 11.33 4.00
C GLU A 17 -3.15 11.21 3.43
N PHE A 18 -3.05 10.73 2.21
CA PHE A 18 -1.77 10.57 1.53
C PHE A 18 -1.07 11.93 1.38
N ALA A 19 -1.83 12.94 0.97
CA ALA A 19 -1.28 14.28 0.79
C ALA A 19 -0.82 14.91 2.11
N ALA A 20 -1.48 14.55 3.21
CA ALA A 20 -1.12 15.09 4.53
C ALA A 20 0.15 14.45 5.08
N GLY A 21 0.58 13.33 4.53
CA GLY A 21 1.81 12.68 4.96
C GLY A 21 1.77 11.19 4.64
N HIS A 22 2.80 10.70 3.97
CA HIS A 22 2.88 9.28 3.61
C HIS A 22 4.33 8.83 3.69
N ILE A 23 4.55 7.52 3.69
CA ILE A 23 5.90 6.97 3.70
C ILE A 23 6.54 7.25 2.35
N GLU A 24 7.76 7.74 2.36
CA GLU A 24 8.47 8.07 1.13
C GLU A 24 8.55 6.85 0.21
N GLY A 25 8.21 7.05 -1.05
CA GLY A 25 8.23 5.97 -2.03
C GLY A 25 6.95 5.19 -2.14
N ALA A 26 5.98 5.44 -1.25
CA ALA A 26 4.71 4.71 -1.29
C ALA A 26 3.88 5.12 -2.49
N ILE A 27 3.14 4.16 -3.04
CA ILE A 27 2.20 4.40 -4.12
C ILE A 27 0.80 4.44 -3.51
N LEU A 28 0.03 5.48 -3.87
CA LEU A 28 -1.33 5.61 -3.37
C LEU A 28 -2.26 4.71 -4.17
N LEU A 29 -2.98 3.83 -3.45
CA LEU A 29 -4.01 3.00 -4.05
C LEU A 29 -5.12 2.85 -3.02
N PRO A 30 -6.05 3.82 -2.95
CA PRO A 30 -7.08 3.80 -1.91
C PRO A 30 -7.88 2.50 -1.92
N LEU A 31 -8.27 2.06 -0.74
CA LEU A 31 -8.99 0.79 -0.58
C LEU A 31 -10.20 0.72 -1.53
N ALA A 32 -10.95 1.82 -1.63
CA ALA A 32 -12.15 1.85 -2.46
C ALA A 32 -11.85 1.71 -3.95
N SER A 33 -10.59 1.94 -4.36
CA SER A 33 -10.21 1.91 -5.77
C SER A 33 -9.49 0.62 -6.17
N ILE A 34 -9.22 -0.27 -5.23
CA ILE A 34 -8.37 -1.43 -5.50
C ILE A 34 -8.96 -2.29 -6.62
N SER A 35 -10.25 -2.62 -6.53
CA SER A 35 -10.86 -3.50 -7.53
C SER A 35 -10.78 -2.92 -8.93
N ALA A 36 -10.89 -1.59 -9.05
CA ALA A 36 -10.93 -0.95 -10.36
C ALA A 36 -9.54 -0.62 -10.89
N GLN A 37 -8.58 -0.34 -10.02
CA GLN A 37 -7.33 0.28 -10.45
C GLN A 37 -6.07 -0.52 -10.17
N ALA A 38 -6.14 -1.58 -9.38
CA ALA A 38 -4.92 -2.31 -9.02
C ALA A 38 -4.17 -2.82 -10.26
N SER A 39 -4.89 -3.37 -11.23
CA SER A 39 -4.25 -3.91 -12.42
C SER A 39 -3.51 -2.85 -13.22
N THR A 40 -3.94 -1.60 -13.13
CA THR A 40 -3.29 -0.49 -13.82
C THR A 40 -2.14 0.08 -13.01
N VAL A 41 -2.34 0.25 -11.71
CA VAL A 41 -1.37 0.90 -10.84
C VAL A 41 -0.24 -0.05 -10.45
N ILE A 42 -0.59 -1.29 -10.15
CA ILE A 42 0.37 -2.32 -9.74
C ILE A 42 0.14 -3.59 -10.56
N PRO A 43 0.54 -3.59 -11.85
CA PRO A 43 0.21 -4.70 -12.75
C PRO A 43 0.99 -5.99 -12.48
N ASP A 44 2.15 -5.91 -11.84
CA ASP A 44 2.98 -7.09 -11.63
C ASP A 44 2.47 -7.86 -10.40
N LYS A 45 1.84 -9.00 -10.64
CA LYS A 45 1.24 -9.79 -9.56
C LYS A 45 2.25 -10.66 -8.83
N LYS A 46 3.48 -10.68 -9.26
CA LYS A 46 4.54 -11.47 -8.61
C LYS A 46 5.50 -10.63 -7.81
N ALA A 47 5.38 -9.32 -7.86
CA ALA A 47 6.20 -8.44 -7.05
C ALA A 47 5.78 -8.54 -5.58
N ILE A 48 6.64 -8.06 -4.70
CA ILE A 48 6.39 -8.05 -3.27
C ILE A 48 5.75 -6.71 -2.91
N TYR A 49 4.56 -6.76 -2.35
CA TYR A 49 3.83 -5.56 -1.95
C TYR A 49 3.68 -5.50 -0.44
N ILE A 50 4.02 -4.35 0.12
CA ILE A 50 3.83 -4.08 1.54
C ILE A 50 2.73 -3.03 1.63
N ILE A 51 1.64 -3.36 2.30
CA ILE A 51 0.43 -2.54 2.31
C ILE A 51 0.24 -1.94 3.69
N TYR A 52 -0.10 -0.64 3.75
CA TYR A 52 -0.37 0.01 5.02
C TYR A 52 -1.54 0.97 4.89
N CYS A 53 -2.13 1.29 6.05
CA CYS A 53 -3.14 2.33 6.14
C CYS A 53 -2.87 3.16 7.39
N ARG A 54 -3.87 3.80 7.95
CA ARG A 54 -3.64 4.61 9.14
C ARG A 54 -3.48 3.76 10.38
N SER A 55 -4.39 2.81 10.59
CA SER A 55 -4.42 2.04 11.83
C SER A 55 -4.43 0.53 11.64
N GLY A 56 -4.41 0.05 10.41
CA GLY A 56 -4.35 -1.38 10.11
C GLY A 56 -5.64 -2.00 9.61
N ASN A 57 -6.80 -1.36 9.81
CA ASN A 57 -8.07 -1.95 9.39
C ASN A 57 -8.19 -2.04 7.87
N ARG A 58 -7.88 -0.94 7.19
CA ARG A 58 -8.01 -0.89 5.73
C ARG A 58 -6.95 -1.74 5.05
N SER A 59 -5.74 -1.79 5.62
CA SER A 59 -4.67 -2.59 5.01
C SER A 59 -5.02 -4.08 5.05
N ALA A 60 -5.64 -4.55 6.12
CA ALA A 60 -6.07 -5.95 6.18
C ALA A 60 -7.08 -6.26 5.10
N GLN A 61 -8.04 -5.36 4.88
CA GLN A 61 -9.04 -5.54 3.82
C GLN A 61 -8.39 -5.49 2.44
N ALA A 62 -7.41 -4.59 2.27
CA ALA A 62 -6.72 -4.45 1.00
C ALA A 62 -5.94 -5.72 0.65
N VAL A 63 -5.28 -6.31 1.63
CA VAL A 63 -4.54 -7.56 1.41
C VAL A 63 -5.48 -8.65 0.94
N ASP A 64 -6.66 -8.77 1.58
CA ASP A 64 -7.63 -9.77 1.16
C ASP A 64 -8.10 -9.55 -0.27
N LEU A 65 -8.39 -8.31 -0.64
CA LEU A 65 -8.83 -8.00 -1.99
C LEU A 65 -7.76 -8.31 -3.02
N LEU A 66 -6.53 -7.91 -2.73
CA LEU A 66 -5.43 -8.15 -3.67
C LEU A 66 -5.13 -9.63 -3.82
N ALA A 67 -5.22 -10.38 -2.71
CA ALA A 67 -5.01 -11.82 -2.79
C ALA A 67 -6.04 -12.47 -3.70
N GLU A 68 -7.30 -12.03 -3.61
CA GLU A 68 -8.35 -12.55 -4.48
C GLU A 68 -8.13 -12.19 -5.94
N MET A 69 -7.42 -11.10 -6.20
CA MET A 69 -7.13 -10.68 -7.57
C MET A 69 -5.90 -11.38 -8.15
N GLY A 70 -5.23 -12.22 -7.37
CA GLY A 70 -4.11 -13.00 -7.87
C GLY A 70 -2.73 -12.50 -7.49
N TYR A 71 -2.64 -11.48 -6.65
CA TYR A 71 -1.35 -11.01 -6.16
C TYR A 71 -0.80 -12.01 -5.15
N GLU A 72 0.45 -12.42 -5.32
CA GLU A 72 0.98 -13.59 -4.63
C GLU A 72 1.72 -13.27 -3.35
N ILE A 73 2.41 -12.13 -3.29
CA ILE A 73 3.27 -11.82 -2.16
C ILE A 73 2.82 -10.49 -1.56
N LEU A 74 2.09 -10.59 -0.45
CA LEU A 74 1.47 -9.43 0.18
C LEU A 74 1.81 -9.43 1.67
N TYR A 75 2.23 -8.28 2.16
CA TYR A 75 2.52 -8.08 3.58
C TYR A 75 1.69 -6.93 4.11
N ASP A 76 1.01 -7.16 5.22
CA ASP A 76 0.22 -6.13 5.89
C ASP A 76 1.09 -5.49 6.96
N MET A 77 1.57 -4.28 6.69
CA MET A 77 2.40 -3.56 7.64
C MET A 77 1.58 -2.95 8.78
N GLY A 78 0.27 -2.81 8.58
CA GLY A 78 -0.60 -2.26 9.60
C GLY A 78 -0.74 -0.76 9.47
N GLY A 79 -0.61 -0.03 10.58
CA GLY A 79 -0.90 1.38 10.62
C GLY A 79 0.31 2.27 10.56
N ILE A 80 0.20 3.35 9.80
CA ILE A 80 1.27 4.34 9.71
C ILE A 80 1.44 5.08 11.04
N ILE A 81 0.42 5.04 11.90
CA ILE A 81 0.54 5.70 13.21
C ILE A 81 1.64 5.07 14.07
N ASP A 82 2.01 3.83 13.76
CA ASP A 82 3.10 3.15 14.46
C ASP A 82 4.43 3.27 13.72
N TRP A 83 4.48 4.03 12.64
CA TRP A 83 5.66 4.17 11.81
C TRP A 83 6.62 5.19 12.44
N PRO A 84 7.83 4.76 12.86
CA PRO A 84 8.72 5.65 13.61
C PRO A 84 9.62 6.53 12.75
N TYR A 85 9.60 6.36 11.44
CA TYR A 85 10.61 6.98 10.58
C TYR A 85 10.13 8.23 9.87
N GLY A 86 8.92 8.70 10.19
CA GLY A 86 8.41 9.94 9.61
C GLY A 86 7.77 9.76 8.25
N THR A 87 7.20 10.84 7.75
CA THR A 87 6.49 10.83 6.47
C THR A 87 6.88 12.03 5.63
N VAL A 88 6.48 12.01 4.37
CA VAL A 88 6.68 13.11 3.43
C VAL A 88 5.32 13.56 2.90
N THR A 89 5.29 14.76 2.33
CA THR A 89 4.02 15.35 1.89
C THR A 89 3.99 15.71 0.41
N ASP A 90 5.01 15.38 -0.34
CA ASP A 90 5.06 15.75 -1.76
C ASP A 90 4.15 14.92 -2.64
#